data_2fc05420def77b920875f758123da77d
#
_entry.id   2fc05420def77b920875f758123da77d
#
_cell.length_a   1.000
_cell.length_b   1.000
_cell.length_c   1.000
_cell.angle_alpha   90.00
_cell.angle_beta   90.00
_cell.angle_gamma   90.00
#
_symmetry.space_group_name_H-M   'P 1'
#
loop_
_entity.id
_entity.type
_entity.pdbx_description
1 polymer ?
#
loop_
_entity_poly.entity_id
_entity_poly.type
_entity_poly.pdbx_seq_one_letter_code
_entity_poly.pdbx_strand_id
1 'polypeptide(L)'
;MNHVAIITGAAGGMGAAIARRLVKTRTLLLSDVNRDRLNAATAQLIAEGYQAHAVCGDLADPQVSDVLAEHCAALGPLATLVNAAGLSPVQADWRTIIAANIVAPQRLLSAFQPILQDGAVGIMIASVAGHLGPVDAAVQVLLDDPLQPNLCDLLEPLLVKIIATHGGTMEGQAYSASKRAVIRMCERRALDWGAFGARLVSVSPGVVWTPMGQEEAASGHRAQAMADATPMGRWGTADDIAGTVEFLASDAASYITGCDIRVDGGAVAAMRGANF
;
A
#
# COMPACT_ATOMS: atom_id res chain seq x y z
N MET A 1 18.04 -11.32 18.47
CA MET A 1 16.64 -11.70 18.22
C MET A 1 16.37 -11.49 16.76
N ASN A 2 15.67 -12.42 16.10
CA ASN A 2 15.30 -12.21 14.69
C ASN A 2 14.16 -11.21 14.63
N HIS A 3 14.38 -10.09 13.98
CA HIS A 3 13.36 -9.08 13.76
C HIS A 3 12.38 -9.54 12.68
N VAL A 4 11.11 -9.23 12.83
CA VAL A 4 10.05 -9.65 11.91
C VAL A 4 9.71 -8.54 10.93
N ALA A 5 9.61 -8.92 9.65
CA ALA A 5 9.00 -8.08 8.62
C ALA A 5 7.70 -8.72 8.15
N ILE A 6 6.64 -7.93 8.15
CA ILE A 6 5.32 -8.34 7.65
C ILE A 6 5.09 -7.72 6.29
N ILE A 7 4.60 -8.53 5.35
CA ILE A 7 4.24 -8.06 4.03
C ILE A 7 2.84 -8.57 3.70
N THR A 8 1.89 -7.67 3.51
CA THR A 8 0.57 -7.99 2.99
C THR A 8 0.55 -7.83 1.47
N GLY A 9 -0.33 -8.56 0.76
CA GLY A 9 -0.28 -8.65 -0.70
C GLY A 9 1.01 -9.33 -1.18
N ALA A 10 1.55 -10.24 -0.36
CA ALA A 10 2.88 -10.84 -0.54
C ALA A 10 2.98 -11.77 -1.75
N ALA A 11 1.86 -12.28 -2.25
CA ALA A 11 1.80 -13.09 -3.47
C ALA A 11 1.66 -12.24 -4.75
N GLY A 12 1.49 -10.91 -4.62
CA GLY A 12 1.47 -9.95 -5.72
C GLY A 12 2.86 -9.55 -6.20
N GLY A 13 2.94 -8.89 -7.37
CA GLY A 13 4.23 -8.54 -7.99
C GLY A 13 5.13 -7.67 -7.10
N MET A 14 4.63 -6.58 -6.53
CA MET A 14 5.39 -5.71 -5.63
C MET A 14 5.68 -6.40 -4.29
N GLY A 15 4.68 -7.04 -3.67
CA GLY A 15 4.84 -7.72 -2.38
C GLY A 15 5.88 -8.83 -2.43
N ALA A 16 5.89 -9.63 -3.49
CA ALA A 16 6.89 -10.69 -3.68
C ALA A 16 8.32 -10.13 -3.87
N ALA A 17 8.47 -9.04 -4.63
CA ALA A 17 9.77 -8.39 -4.79
C ALA A 17 10.28 -7.78 -3.47
N ILE A 18 9.40 -7.15 -2.69
CA ILE A 18 9.71 -6.62 -1.35
C ILE A 18 10.14 -7.75 -0.42
N ALA A 19 9.40 -8.87 -0.40
CA ALA A 19 9.72 -10.02 0.42
C ALA A 19 11.15 -10.54 0.14
N ARG A 20 11.54 -10.66 -1.11
CA ARG A 20 12.87 -11.13 -1.50
C ARG A 20 14.01 -10.21 -1.08
N ARG A 21 13.77 -8.93 -0.89
CA ARG A 21 14.78 -8.00 -0.37
C ARG A 21 14.87 -8.05 1.15
N LEU A 22 13.73 -8.03 1.84
CA LEU A 22 13.69 -7.98 3.31
C LEU A 22 14.05 -9.31 3.98
N VAL A 23 13.85 -10.46 3.31
CA VAL A 23 14.13 -11.79 3.86
C VAL A 23 15.62 -12.02 4.20
N LYS A 24 16.51 -11.29 3.56
CA LYS A 24 17.96 -11.41 3.79
C LYS A 24 18.39 -11.01 5.21
N THR A 25 17.59 -10.21 5.89
CA THR A 25 17.93 -9.63 7.20
C THR A 25 16.86 -9.85 8.27
N ARG A 26 15.70 -10.43 7.90
CA ARG A 26 14.52 -10.55 8.78
C ARG A 26 13.80 -11.89 8.59
N THR A 27 13.12 -12.34 9.64
CA THR A 27 12.07 -13.36 9.51
C THR A 27 10.86 -12.74 8.85
N LEU A 28 10.29 -13.39 7.84
CA LEU A 28 9.10 -12.89 7.15
C LEU A 28 7.80 -13.49 7.69
N LEU A 29 6.81 -12.65 7.85
CA LEU A 29 5.40 -13.05 7.97
C LEU A 29 4.66 -12.51 6.74
N LEU A 30 4.27 -13.39 5.85
CA LEU A 30 3.63 -13.08 4.58
C LEU A 30 2.12 -13.24 4.69
N SER A 31 1.36 -12.31 4.13
CA SER A 31 -0.09 -12.41 4.06
C SER A 31 -0.61 -12.07 2.67
N ASP A 32 -1.58 -12.86 2.23
CA ASP A 32 -2.31 -12.66 0.97
C ASP A 32 -3.67 -13.35 1.04
N VAL A 33 -4.62 -12.88 0.26
CA VAL A 33 -5.94 -13.52 0.12
C VAL A 33 -5.86 -14.79 -0.71
N ASN A 34 -4.91 -14.88 -1.62
CA ASN A 34 -4.72 -16.06 -2.48
C ASN A 34 -3.82 -17.10 -1.80
N ARG A 35 -4.44 -18.10 -1.20
CA ARG A 35 -3.78 -19.17 -0.44
C ARG A 35 -2.71 -19.92 -1.23
N ASP A 36 -3.00 -20.29 -2.47
CA ASP A 36 -2.11 -21.11 -3.27
C ASP A 36 -0.85 -20.37 -3.67
N ARG A 37 -1.01 -19.12 -4.14
CA ARG A 37 0.13 -18.24 -4.47
C ARG A 37 0.96 -17.91 -3.24
N LEU A 38 0.32 -17.63 -2.10
CA LEU A 38 0.99 -17.35 -0.84
C LEU A 38 1.82 -18.53 -0.37
N ASN A 39 1.23 -19.73 -0.38
CA ASN A 39 1.93 -20.96 0.01
C ASN A 39 3.11 -21.25 -0.91
N ALA A 40 2.95 -21.09 -2.22
CA ALA A 40 4.02 -21.29 -3.19
C ALA A 40 5.19 -20.31 -2.96
N ALA A 41 4.89 -19.02 -2.77
CA ALA A 41 5.90 -17.99 -2.50
C ALA A 41 6.65 -18.27 -1.18
N THR A 42 5.92 -18.65 -0.13
CA THR A 42 6.50 -18.98 1.18
C THR A 42 7.38 -20.22 1.10
N ALA A 43 6.89 -21.29 0.46
CA ALA A 43 7.64 -22.54 0.29
C ALA A 43 8.94 -22.32 -0.50
N GLN A 44 8.92 -21.46 -1.51
CA GLN A 44 10.11 -21.10 -2.28
C GLN A 44 11.17 -20.42 -1.40
N LEU A 45 10.78 -19.43 -0.57
CA LEU A 45 11.72 -18.76 0.35
C LEU A 45 12.31 -19.74 1.37
N ILE A 46 11.49 -20.65 1.91
CA ILE A 46 11.96 -21.69 2.84
C ILE A 46 12.96 -22.63 2.15
N ALA A 47 12.66 -23.05 0.91
CA ALA A 47 13.57 -23.92 0.14
C ALA A 47 14.91 -23.23 -0.18
N GLU A 48 14.92 -21.91 -0.27
CA GLU A 48 16.14 -21.09 -0.41
C GLU A 48 16.88 -20.88 0.92
N GLY A 49 16.39 -21.44 2.04
CA GLY A 49 17.02 -21.39 3.36
C GLY A 49 16.61 -20.20 4.23
N TYR A 50 15.58 -19.44 3.84
CA TYR A 50 15.08 -18.29 4.59
C TYR A 50 13.98 -18.68 5.60
N GLN A 51 13.80 -17.82 6.62
CA GLN A 51 12.71 -17.96 7.58
C GLN A 51 11.49 -17.18 7.08
N ALA A 52 10.46 -17.90 6.68
CA ALA A 52 9.20 -17.32 6.18
C ALA A 52 8.00 -18.11 6.73
N HIS A 53 6.97 -17.36 7.10
CA HIS A 53 5.69 -17.85 7.60
C HIS A 53 4.57 -17.25 6.76
N ALA A 54 3.41 -17.92 6.70
CA ALA A 54 2.27 -17.47 5.92
C ALA A 54 1.00 -17.42 6.78
N VAL A 55 0.24 -16.33 6.65
CA VAL A 55 -1.12 -16.20 7.17
C VAL A 55 -2.02 -15.76 6.00
N CYS A 56 -2.87 -16.70 5.54
CA CYS A 56 -3.82 -16.42 4.46
C CYS A 56 -5.09 -15.80 5.05
N GLY A 57 -5.49 -14.65 4.51
CA GLY A 57 -6.73 -13.99 4.90
C GLY A 57 -7.02 -12.75 4.07
N ASP A 58 -8.29 -12.35 4.05
CA ASP A 58 -8.72 -11.08 3.49
C ASP A 58 -8.60 -10.00 4.56
N LEU A 59 -7.78 -8.97 4.31
CA LEU A 59 -7.63 -7.84 5.24
C LEU A 59 -8.90 -7.00 5.41
N ALA A 60 -9.90 -7.18 4.55
CA ALA A 60 -11.23 -6.60 4.76
C ALA A 60 -11.95 -7.25 5.96
N ASP A 61 -11.62 -8.50 6.31
CA ASP A 61 -12.03 -9.14 7.56
C ASP A 61 -11.22 -8.53 8.73
N PRO A 62 -11.89 -7.89 9.71
CA PRO A 62 -11.19 -7.26 10.83
C PRO A 62 -10.33 -8.23 11.65
N GLN A 63 -10.68 -9.50 11.74
CA GLN A 63 -9.94 -10.51 12.51
C GLN A 63 -8.56 -10.82 11.92
N VAL A 64 -8.38 -10.67 10.61
CA VAL A 64 -7.11 -11.01 9.94
C VAL A 64 -5.97 -10.10 10.42
N SER A 65 -6.24 -8.82 10.65
CA SER A 65 -5.23 -7.88 11.17
C SER A 65 -4.77 -8.25 12.57
N ASP A 66 -5.70 -8.67 13.44
CA ASP A 66 -5.38 -9.11 14.81
C ASP A 66 -4.57 -10.41 14.81
N VAL A 67 -4.98 -11.39 13.99
CA VAL A 67 -4.23 -12.65 13.81
C VAL A 67 -2.81 -12.39 13.30
N LEU A 68 -2.61 -11.44 12.39
CA LEU A 68 -1.28 -11.07 11.92
C LEU A 68 -0.43 -10.44 13.04
N ALA A 69 -1.01 -9.58 13.87
CA ALA A 69 -0.30 -8.97 14.99
C ALA A 69 0.10 -10.01 16.05
N GLU A 70 -0.78 -10.97 16.37
CA GLU A 70 -0.50 -12.08 17.28
C GLU A 70 0.64 -12.98 16.76
N HIS A 71 0.58 -13.37 15.48
CA HIS A 71 1.64 -14.17 14.86
C HIS A 71 2.98 -13.42 14.84
N CYS A 72 2.97 -12.11 14.56
CA CYS A 72 4.16 -11.29 14.63
C CYS A 72 4.77 -11.32 16.03
N ALA A 73 3.97 -11.05 17.05
CA ALA A 73 4.44 -11.04 18.44
C ALA A 73 5.03 -12.39 18.88
N ALA A 74 4.48 -13.50 18.38
CA ALA A 74 5.01 -14.85 18.65
C ALA A 74 6.33 -15.14 17.92
N LEU A 75 6.58 -14.54 16.76
CA LEU A 75 7.80 -14.74 15.98
C LEU A 75 8.96 -13.86 16.45
N GLY A 76 8.67 -12.69 16.99
CA GLY A 76 9.68 -11.77 17.50
C GLY A 76 9.29 -10.29 17.37
N PRO A 77 10.23 -9.39 17.66
CA PRO A 77 9.98 -7.96 17.58
C PRO A 77 9.69 -7.48 16.15
N LEU A 78 8.66 -6.65 16.01
CA LEU A 78 8.31 -6.02 14.73
C LEU A 78 9.40 -5.03 14.31
N ALA A 79 10.00 -5.24 13.15
CA ALA A 79 10.90 -4.25 12.53
C ALA A 79 10.23 -3.50 11.38
N THR A 80 9.43 -4.20 10.57
CA THR A 80 8.86 -3.59 9.37
C THR A 80 7.46 -4.15 9.11
N LEU A 81 6.49 -3.25 8.90
CA LEU A 81 5.16 -3.58 8.42
C LEU A 81 4.99 -2.98 7.01
N VAL A 82 4.88 -3.82 5.98
CA VAL A 82 4.62 -3.36 4.62
C VAL A 82 3.20 -3.75 4.20
N ASN A 83 2.36 -2.77 3.93
CA ASN A 83 1.06 -3.00 3.33
C ASN A 83 1.13 -2.78 1.82
N ALA A 84 1.31 -3.88 1.06
CA ALA A 84 1.26 -3.89 -0.39
C ALA A 84 -0.04 -4.49 -0.95
N ALA A 85 -0.95 -4.92 -0.08
CA ALA A 85 -2.30 -5.33 -0.47
C ALA A 85 -3.12 -4.13 -0.96
N GLY A 86 -3.92 -4.35 -1.98
CA GLY A 86 -4.82 -3.35 -2.55
C GLY A 86 -5.39 -3.79 -3.88
N LEU A 87 -6.44 -3.11 -4.33
CA LEU A 87 -7.16 -3.38 -5.56
C LEU A 87 -7.10 -2.17 -6.49
N SER A 88 -7.00 -2.43 -7.79
CA SER A 88 -7.08 -1.43 -8.85
C SER A 88 -8.52 -1.26 -9.36
N PRO A 89 -8.81 -0.18 -10.13
CA PRO A 89 -10.14 0.08 -10.66
C PRO A 89 -10.68 -1.00 -11.61
N VAL A 90 -9.82 -1.85 -12.15
CA VAL A 90 -10.22 -2.91 -13.09
C VAL A 90 -10.47 -4.26 -12.41
N GLN A 91 -10.17 -4.36 -11.10
CA GLN A 91 -10.23 -5.62 -10.35
C GLN A 91 -11.49 -5.76 -9.49
N ALA A 92 -12.13 -4.66 -9.11
CA ALA A 92 -13.27 -4.69 -8.21
C ALA A 92 -14.17 -3.45 -8.36
N ASP A 93 -15.38 -3.55 -7.82
CA ASP A 93 -16.28 -2.40 -7.65
C ASP A 93 -15.71 -1.38 -6.64
N TRP A 94 -16.22 -0.16 -6.68
CA TRP A 94 -15.71 0.94 -5.88
C TRP A 94 -15.84 0.75 -4.35
N ARG A 95 -16.88 0.03 -3.87
CA ARG A 95 -17.07 -0.25 -2.43
C ARG A 95 -16.01 -1.23 -1.93
N THR A 96 -15.72 -2.25 -2.71
CA THR A 96 -14.65 -3.21 -2.46
C THR A 96 -13.27 -2.53 -2.50
N ILE A 97 -13.05 -1.58 -3.43
CA ILE A 97 -11.82 -0.78 -3.47
C ILE A 97 -11.65 0.05 -2.20
N ILE A 98 -12.70 0.72 -1.70
CA ILE A 98 -12.64 1.47 -0.44
C ILE A 98 -12.33 0.54 0.74
N ALA A 99 -12.99 -0.62 0.82
CA ALA A 99 -12.74 -1.59 1.88
C ALA A 99 -11.28 -2.08 1.90
N ALA A 100 -10.76 -2.50 0.75
CA ALA A 100 -9.40 -3.04 0.64
C ALA A 100 -8.30 -1.98 0.76
N ASN A 101 -8.51 -0.77 0.18
CA ASN A 101 -7.45 0.21 0.04
C ASN A 101 -7.34 1.20 1.20
N ILE A 102 -8.38 1.36 2.04
CA ILE A 102 -8.32 2.32 3.15
C ILE A 102 -8.86 1.76 4.47
N VAL A 103 -10.00 1.02 4.47
CA VAL A 103 -10.54 0.43 5.70
C VAL A 103 -9.60 -0.64 6.25
N ALA A 104 -9.16 -1.57 5.41
CA ALA A 104 -8.23 -2.62 5.78
C ALA A 104 -6.87 -2.07 6.28
N PRO A 105 -6.18 -1.13 5.58
CA PRO A 105 -4.99 -0.47 6.08
C PRO A 105 -5.17 0.22 7.44
N GLN A 106 -6.31 0.88 7.68
CA GLN A 106 -6.58 1.50 8.98
C GLN A 106 -6.66 0.46 10.09
N ARG A 107 -7.35 -0.67 9.86
CA ARG A 107 -7.43 -1.79 10.82
C ARG A 107 -6.06 -2.39 11.07
N LEU A 108 -5.29 -2.62 10.01
CA LEU A 108 -3.94 -3.16 10.10
C LEU A 108 -3.05 -2.28 10.99
N LEU A 109 -3.00 -0.98 10.74
CA LEU A 109 -2.22 -0.05 11.57
C LEU A 109 -2.70 -0.02 13.02
N SER A 110 -4.00 -0.18 13.27
CA SER A 110 -4.56 -0.21 14.63
C SER A 110 -4.20 -1.50 15.37
N ALA A 111 -4.24 -2.65 14.71
CA ALA A 111 -3.86 -3.95 15.29
C ALA A 111 -2.36 -4.00 15.65
N PHE A 112 -1.51 -3.34 14.85
CA PHE A 112 -0.06 -3.33 15.09
C PHE A 112 0.41 -2.26 16.08
N GLN A 113 -0.39 -1.22 16.35
CA GLN A 113 -0.01 -0.15 17.27
C GLN A 113 0.40 -0.63 18.68
N PRO A 114 -0.30 -1.61 19.32
CA PRO A 114 0.08 -2.09 20.65
C PRO A 114 1.41 -2.83 20.73
N ILE A 115 1.92 -3.33 19.60
CA ILE A 115 3.18 -4.10 19.53
C ILE A 115 4.33 -3.30 18.90
N LEU A 116 4.12 -2.00 18.66
CA LEU A 116 5.17 -1.12 18.17
C LEU A 116 6.30 -1.02 19.19
N GLN A 117 7.50 -0.86 18.67
CA GLN A 117 8.70 -0.62 19.45
C GLN A 117 9.66 0.30 18.71
N ASP A 118 10.66 0.78 19.43
CA ASP A 118 11.68 1.66 18.88
C ASP A 118 12.35 1.08 17.63
N GLY A 119 12.50 1.90 16.61
CA GLY A 119 13.06 1.53 15.31
C GLY A 119 12.10 0.82 14.35
N ALA A 120 10.88 0.45 14.76
CA ALA A 120 9.91 -0.14 13.83
C ALA A 120 9.49 0.85 12.73
N VAL A 121 9.15 0.34 11.54
CA VAL A 121 8.63 1.17 10.44
C VAL A 121 7.43 0.54 9.76
N GLY A 122 6.37 1.33 9.59
CA GLY A 122 5.24 1.05 8.71
C GLY A 122 5.46 1.70 7.34
N ILE A 123 5.25 0.93 6.28
CA ILE A 123 5.40 1.38 4.89
C ILE A 123 4.13 1.00 4.14
N MET A 124 3.34 1.99 3.74
CA MET A 124 2.05 1.80 3.09
C MET A 124 2.16 2.07 1.60
N ILE A 125 1.81 1.11 0.75
CA ILE A 125 1.83 1.30 -0.71
C ILE A 125 0.59 2.08 -1.14
N ALA A 126 0.79 3.36 -1.43
CA ALA A 126 -0.19 4.27 -2.00
C ALA A 126 -0.23 4.17 -3.55
N SER A 127 -0.27 5.29 -4.25
CA SER A 127 -0.18 5.39 -5.72
C SER A 127 -0.07 6.85 -6.15
N VAL A 128 0.53 7.13 -7.31
CA VAL A 128 0.45 8.44 -7.97
C VAL A 128 -0.98 8.89 -8.24
N ALA A 129 -1.94 7.97 -8.33
CA ALA A 129 -3.36 8.31 -8.45
C ALA A 129 -3.84 9.18 -7.27
N GLY A 130 -3.29 8.99 -6.08
CA GLY A 130 -3.55 9.84 -4.92
C GLY A 130 -3.05 11.27 -5.06
N HIS A 131 -2.09 11.52 -5.94
CA HIS A 131 -1.55 12.86 -6.25
C HIS A 131 -2.24 13.54 -7.44
N LEU A 132 -2.81 12.75 -8.36
CA LEU A 132 -3.34 13.24 -9.64
C LEU A 132 -4.86 13.36 -9.67
N GLY A 133 -5.57 12.61 -8.81
CA GLY A 133 -7.02 12.66 -8.72
C GLY A 133 -7.56 13.99 -8.18
N PRO A 134 -8.83 14.30 -8.43
CA PRO A 134 -9.47 15.49 -7.89
C PRO A 134 -9.45 15.49 -6.36
N VAL A 135 -9.35 16.68 -5.78
CA VAL A 135 -9.33 16.88 -4.33
C VAL A 135 -10.68 17.44 -3.91
N ASP A 136 -11.48 16.63 -3.22
CA ASP A 136 -12.70 17.08 -2.56
C ASP A 136 -12.54 16.99 -1.04
N ALA A 137 -12.72 18.10 -0.34
CA ALA A 137 -12.51 18.18 1.10
C ALA A 137 -13.48 17.30 1.89
N ALA A 138 -14.74 17.17 1.44
CA ALA A 138 -15.73 16.35 2.12
C ALA A 138 -15.38 14.86 2.00
N VAL A 139 -14.91 14.41 0.83
CA VAL A 139 -14.40 13.04 0.64
C VAL A 139 -13.20 12.79 1.55
N GLN A 140 -12.27 13.76 1.65
CA GLN A 140 -11.11 13.59 2.52
C GLN A 140 -11.48 13.47 4.00
N VAL A 141 -12.41 14.29 4.48
CA VAL A 141 -12.90 14.23 5.87
C VAL A 141 -13.50 12.86 6.18
N LEU A 142 -14.33 12.30 5.27
CA LEU A 142 -14.89 10.97 5.45
C LEU A 142 -13.81 9.88 5.47
N LEU A 143 -12.82 9.96 4.59
CA LEU A 143 -11.74 8.98 4.50
C LEU A 143 -10.65 9.15 5.57
N ASP A 144 -10.65 10.25 6.31
CA ASP A 144 -9.80 10.46 7.48
C ASP A 144 -10.25 9.61 8.69
N ASP A 145 -11.54 9.21 8.72
CA ASP A 145 -12.09 8.21 9.64
C ASP A 145 -12.77 7.07 8.86
N PRO A 146 -11.99 6.16 8.26
CA PRO A 146 -12.53 5.14 7.36
C PRO A 146 -13.29 4.02 8.08
N LEU A 147 -13.28 3.97 9.41
CA LEU A 147 -14.04 2.99 10.21
C LEU A 147 -15.43 3.50 10.63
N GLN A 148 -15.81 4.73 10.26
CA GLN A 148 -17.12 5.27 10.57
C GLN A 148 -18.26 4.45 9.94
N PRO A 149 -19.41 4.35 10.60
CA PRO A 149 -20.58 3.67 10.05
C PRO A 149 -21.02 4.28 8.71
N ASN A 150 -21.50 3.44 7.80
CA ASN A 150 -22.08 3.86 6.52
C ASN A 150 -21.12 4.68 5.62
N LEU A 151 -19.81 4.51 5.77
CA LEU A 151 -18.80 5.25 5.00
C LEU A 151 -19.12 5.29 3.51
N CYS A 152 -19.42 4.15 2.89
CA CYS A 152 -19.71 4.07 1.46
C CYS A 152 -20.97 4.83 1.07
N ASP A 153 -22.02 4.80 1.89
CA ASP A 153 -23.27 5.51 1.60
C ASP A 153 -23.08 7.03 1.69
N LEU A 154 -22.18 7.49 2.58
CA LEU A 154 -21.79 8.90 2.68
C LEU A 154 -20.87 9.33 1.53
N LEU A 155 -20.03 8.44 1.03
CA LEU A 155 -19.10 8.71 -0.08
C LEU A 155 -19.79 8.75 -1.44
N GLU A 156 -20.79 7.89 -1.66
CA GLU A 156 -21.44 7.71 -2.96
C GLU A 156 -21.89 9.03 -3.62
N PRO A 157 -22.69 9.89 -2.96
CA PRO A 157 -23.14 11.14 -3.56
C PRO A 157 -21.98 12.11 -3.87
N LEU A 158 -20.90 12.08 -3.08
CA LEU A 158 -19.72 12.91 -3.33
C LEU A 158 -18.92 12.42 -4.54
N LEU A 159 -18.75 11.11 -4.68
CA LEU A 159 -18.08 10.53 -5.83
C LEU A 159 -18.87 10.76 -7.13
N VAL A 160 -20.21 10.64 -7.09
CA VAL A 160 -21.08 10.98 -8.22
C VAL A 160 -20.90 12.45 -8.62
N LYS A 161 -20.85 13.37 -7.66
CA LYS A 161 -20.59 14.80 -7.94
C LYS A 161 -19.21 15.03 -8.57
N ILE A 162 -18.18 14.34 -8.09
CA ILE A 162 -16.83 14.41 -8.66
C ILE A 162 -16.84 13.94 -10.11
N ILE A 163 -17.52 12.82 -10.41
CA ILE A 163 -17.63 12.29 -11.77
C ILE A 163 -18.34 13.27 -12.69
N ALA A 164 -19.44 13.89 -12.21
CA ALA A 164 -20.17 14.89 -12.99
C ALA A 164 -19.31 16.12 -13.34
N THR A 165 -18.32 16.46 -12.50
CA THR A 165 -17.45 17.64 -12.70
C THR A 165 -16.16 17.32 -13.45
N HIS A 166 -15.56 16.17 -13.17
CA HIS A 166 -14.21 15.80 -13.62
C HIS A 166 -14.17 14.58 -14.55
N GLY A 167 -15.31 13.91 -14.74
CA GLY A 167 -15.38 12.66 -15.49
C GLY A 167 -14.84 11.46 -14.75
N GLY A 168 -14.61 10.36 -15.49
CA GLY A 168 -14.10 9.10 -14.97
C GLY A 168 -15.21 8.13 -14.52
N THR A 169 -14.83 7.08 -13.81
CA THR A 169 -15.73 6.05 -13.27
C THR A 169 -15.76 6.07 -11.74
N MET A 170 -16.74 5.44 -11.14
CA MET A 170 -16.84 5.29 -9.67
C MET A 170 -15.58 4.61 -9.11
N GLU A 171 -15.13 3.54 -9.76
CA GLU A 171 -13.92 2.78 -9.38
C GLU A 171 -12.67 3.65 -9.45
N GLY A 172 -12.51 4.42 -10.54
CA GLY A 172 -11.36 5.31 -10.72
C GLY A 172 -11.30 6.44 -9.68
N GLN A 173 -12.44 7.06 -9.37
CA GLN A 173 -12.51 8.12 -8.36
C GLN A 173 -12.32 7.56 -6.94
N ALA A 174 -12.96 6.42 -6.62
CA ALA A 174 -12.77 5.74 -5.34
C ALA A 174 -11.31 5.30 -5.13
N TYR A 175 -10.68 4.76 -6.18
CA TYR A 175 -9.27 4.39 -6.14
C TYR A 175 -8.37 5.60 -5.85
N SER A 176 -8.52 6.69 -6.61
CA SER A 176 -7.72 7.91 -6.41
C SER A 176 -7.92 8.49 -5.01
N ALA A 177 -9.17 8.54 -4.55
CA ALA A 177 -9.52 9.02 -3.20
C ALA A 177 -8.92 8.13 -2.11
N SER A 178 -9.03 6.79 -2.25
CA SER A 178 -8.46 5.85 -1.28
C SER A 178 -6.93 5.94 -1.20
N LYS A 179 -6.25 6.09 -2.34
CA LYS A 179 -4.78 6.21 -2.36
C LYS A 179 -4.30 7.56 -1.78
N ARG A 180 -5.04 8.64 -1.99
CA ARG A 180 -4.80 9.90 -1.28
C ARG A 180 -5.02 9.76 0.23
N ALA A 181 -6.06 9.04 0.64
CA ALA A 181 -6.35 8.80 2.05
C ALA A 181 -5.24 7.98 2.74
N VAL A 182 -4.61 7.01 2.05
CA VAL A 182 -3.43 6.29 2.57
C VAL A 182 -2.27 7.24 2.83
N ILE A 183 -1.97 8.16 1.92
CA ILE A 183 -0.92 9.18 2.11
C ILE A 183 -1.22 10.01 3.36
N ARG A 184 -2.42 10.58 3.46
CA ARG A 184 -2.86 11.36 4.61
C ARG A 184 -2.88 10.56 5.92
N MET A 185 -3.25 9.29 5.86
CA MET A 185 -3.21 8.39 7.03
C MET A 185 -1.79 8.26 7.57
N CYS A 186 -0.80 8.09 6.70
CA CYS A 186 0.61 8.02 7.12
C CYS A 186 1.08 9.34 7.74
N GLU A 187 0.73 10.50 7.14
CA GLU A 187 1.06 11.82 7.68
C GLU A 187 0.48 12.03 9.08
N ARG A 188 -0.81 11.72 9.25
CA ARG A 188 -1.53 11.95 10.52
C ARG A 188 -1.08 10.98 11.62
N ARG A 189 -0.96 9.69 11.31
CA ARG A 189 -0.62 8.65 12.30
C ARG A 189 0.88 8.57 12.61
N ALA A 190 1.73 9.28 11.87
CA ALA A 190 3.15 9.35 12.18
C ALA A 190 3.42 9.92 13.59
N LEU A 191 2.54 10.78 14.11
CA LEU A 191 2.63 11.30 15.49
C LEU A 191 2.43 10.16 16.51
N ASP A 192 1.40 9.34 16.32
CA ASP A 192 1.09 8.21 17.21
C ASP A 192 2.22 7.17 17.18
N TRP A 193 2.73 6.86 15.98
CA TRP A 193 3.82 5.90 15.80
C TRP A 193 5.12 6.44 16.41
N GLY A 194 5.39 7.74 16.23
CA GLY A 194 6.57 8.41 16.79
C GLY A 194 6.63 8.37 18.32
N ALA A 195 5.50 8.32 19.01
CA ALA A 195 5.44 8.14 20.46
C ALA A 195 6.04 6.80 20.94
N PHE A 196 6.14 5.80 20.04
CA PHE A 196 6.80 4.51 20.29
C PHE A 196 8.22 4.43 19.71
N GLY A 197 8.78 5.53 19.20
CA GLY A 197 10.05 5.51 18.47
C GLY A 197 9.94 4.87 17.08
N ALA A 198 8.73 4.65 16.58
CA ALA A 198 8.46 4.02 15.29
C ALA A 198 8.17 5.07 14.22
N ARG A 199 8.34 4.69 12.94
CA ARG A 199 8.13 5.54 11.78
C ARG A 199 6.96 5.03 10.92
N LEU A 200 6.24 5.94 10.25
CA LEU A 200 5.19 5.58 9.31
C LEU A 200 5.32 6.43 8.05
N VAL A 201 5.41 5.78 6.90
CA VAL A 201 5.58 6.43 5.60
C VAL A 201 4.71 5.77 4.55
N SER A 202 4.39 6.50 3.48
CA SER A 202 3.83 5.91 2.29
C SER A 202 4.82 5.93 1.12
N VAL A 203 4.62 4.99 0.20
CA VAL A 203 5.30 4.95 -1.09
C VAL A 203 4.23 5.02 -2.16
N SER A 204 4.37 5.94 -3.11
CA SER A 204 3.46 6.13 -4.24
C SER A 204 4.12 5.66 -5.53
N PRO A 205 3.87 4.41 -5.98
CA PRO A 205 4.31 3.94 -7.28
C PRO A 205 3.64 4.69 -8.41
N GLY A 206 4.36 4.86 -9.52
CA GLY A 206 3.81 5.19 -10.83
C GLY A 206 3.19 3.95 -11.50
N VAL A 207 3.26 3.90 -12.84
CA VAL A 207 2.90 2.69 -13.58
C VAL A 207 4.02 1.65 -13.45
N VAL A 208 3.70 0.51 -12.85
CA VAL A 208 4.66 -0.57 -12.54
C VAL A 208 4.25 -1.84 -13.26
N TRP A 209 5.20 -2.48 -13.96
CA TRP A 209 4.97 -3.72 -14.70
C TRP A 209 4.87 -4.91 -13.74
N THR A 210 3.66 -5.13 -13.24
CA THR A 210 3.23 -6.22 -12.37
C THR A 210 2.00 -6.89 -12.99
N PRO A 211 1.53 -8.04 -12.49
CA PRO A 211 0.26 -8.62 -12.97
C PRO A 211 -0.89 -7.60 -12.96
N MET A 212 -1.07 -6.84 -11.89
CA MET A 212 -2.06 -5.75 -11.81
C MET A 212 -1.83 -4.66 -12.87
N GLY A 213 -0.59 -4.21 -13.05
CA GLY A 213 -0.25 -3.21 -14.08
C GLY A 213 -0.48 -3.71 -15.50
N GLN A 214 -0.28 -5.02 -15.75
CA GLN A 214 -0.59 -5.64 -17.03
C GLN A 214 -2.11 -5.69 -17.29
N GLU A 215 -2.93 -6.00 -16.27
CA GLU A 215 -4.38 -5.94 -16.34
C GLU A 215 -4.87 -4.51 -16.65
N GLU A 216 -4.29 -3.51 -16.00
CA GLU A 216 -4.58 -2.09 -16.29
C GLU A 216 -4.17 -1.70 -17.72
N ALA A 217 -3.01 -2.14 -18.19
CA ALA A 217 -2.57 -1.89 -19.57
C ALA A 217 -3.48 -2.55 -20.60
N ALA A 218 -3.96 -3.76 -20.32
CA ALA A 218 -4.89 -4.48 -21.19
C ALA A 218 -6.30 -3.86 -21.23
N SER A 219 -6.69 -3.14 -20.16
CA SER A 219 -8.01 -2.49 -20.07
C SER A 219 -8.12 -1.18 -20.87
N GLY A 220 -6.98 -0.62 -21.37
CA GLY A 220 -6.97 0.59 -22.16
C GLY A 220 -5.58 1.23 -22.30
N HIS A 221 -5.49 2.26 -23.14
CA HIS A 221 -4.20 2.90 -23.46
C HIS A 221 -3.65 3.86 -22.39
N ARG A 222 -4.40 4.10 -21.30
CA ARG A 222 -4.04 5.12 -20.31
C ARG A 222 -2.75 4.80 -19.55
N ALA A 223 -2.56 3.54 -19.14
CA ALA A 223 -1.36 3.14 -18.42
C ALA A 223 -0.11 3.23 -19.31
N GLN A 224 -0.21 2.80 -20.58
CA GLN A 224 0.88 2.94 -21.54
C GLN A 224 1.20 4.41 -21.81
N ALA A 225 0.19 5.24 -22.08
CA ALA A 225 0.38 6.68 -22.31
C ALA A 225 1.02 7.36 -21.09
N MET A 226 0.69 6.92 -19.87
CA MET A 226 1.33 7.43 -18.67
C MET A 226 2.80 7.01 -18.61
N ALA A 227 3.13 5.77 -18.95
CA ALA A 227 4.52 5.29 -18.97
C ALA A 227 5.36 6.08 -20.00
N ASP A 228 4.80 6.28 -21.19
CA ASP A 228 5.46 7.03 -22.27
C ASP A 228 5.68 8.51 -21.91
N ALA A 229 4.78 9.09 -21.12
CA ALA A 229 4.85 10.48 -20.66
C ALA A 229 5.78 10.68 -19.44
N THR A 230 6.29 9.61 -18.82
CA THR A 230 7.21 9.79 -17.69
C THR A 230 8.58 10.28 -18.15
N PRO A 231 9.24 11.18 -17.41
CA PRO A 231 10.62 11.61 -17.71
C PRO A 231 11.62 10.45 -17.87
N MET A 232 11.40 9.34 -17.14
CA MET A 232 12.27 8.14 -17.26
C MET A 232 11.97 7.29 -18.49
N GLY A 233 10.88 7.55 -19.24
CA GLY A 233 10.53 6.92 -20.52
C GLY A 233 10.32 5.40 -20.45
N ARG A 234 9.94 4.86 -19.28
CA ARG A 234 9.72 3.44 -19.09
C ARG A 234 8.68 3.13 -18.00
N TRP A 235 8.14 1.95 -18.04
CA TRP A 235 7.46 1.35 -16.91
C TRP A 235 8.43 1.18 -15.74
N GLY A 236 7.92 1.41 -14.51
CA GLY A 236 8.61 0.94 -13.31
C GLY A 236 8.57 -0.57 -13.23
N THR A 237 9.47 -1.14 -12.45
CA THR A 237 9.50 -2.56 -12.09
C THR A 237 9.12 -2.76 -10.63
N ALA A 238 8.73 -3.96 -10.25
CA ALA A 238 8.52 -4.30 -8.84
C ALA A 238 9.80 -4.06 -8.01
N ASP A 239 10.96 -4.21 -8.61
CA ASP A 239 12.27 -3.97 -7.97
C ASP A 239 12.56 -2.49 -7.74
N ASP A 240 12.08 -1.56 -8.58
CA ASP A 240 12.19 -0.12 -8.33
C ASP A 240 11.47 0.24 -7.01
N ILE A 241 10.30 -0.38 -6.76
CA ILE A 241 9.54 -0.19 -5.52
C ILE A 241 10.22 -0.91 -4.34
N ALA A 242 10.62 -2.16 -4.53
CA ALA A 242 11.23 -2.97 -3.48
C ALA A 242 12.55 -2.37 -2.97
N GLY A 243 13.36 -1.76 -3.85
CA GLY A 243 14.58 -1.05 -3.45
C GLY A 243 14.30 0.17 -2.56
N THR A 244 13.24 0.92 -2.87
CA THR A 244 12.82 2.05 -2.01
C THR A 244 12.31 1.54 -0.66
N VAL A 245 11.52 0.46 -0.62
CA VAL A 245 11.04 -0.14 0.63
C VAL A 245 12.21 -0.67 1.47
N GLU A 246 13.21 -1.32 0.86
CA GLU A 246 14.42 -1.79 1.55
C GLU A 246 15.19 -0.62 2.19
N PHE A 247 15.37 0.49 1.47
CA PHE A 247 15.96 1.70 2.02
C PHE A 247 15.16 2.26 3.19
N LEU A 248 13.84 2.42 3.05
CA LEU A 248 12.96 2.92 4.10
C LEU A 248 12.94 2.02 5.34
N ALA A 249 13.14 0.71 5.15
CA ALA A 249 13.24 -0.28 6.22
C ALA A 249 14.60 -0.33 6.92
N SER A 250 15.57 0.46 6.48
CA SER A 250 16.93 0.52 7.03
C SER A 250 17.13 1.71 7.97
N ASP A 251 18.22 1.70 8.74
CA ASP A 251 18.64 2.79 9.62
C ASP A 251 19.01 4.05 8.84
N ALA A 252 19.41 3.92 7.55
CA ALA A 252 19.69 5.06 6.70
C ALA A 252 18.47 5.98 6.50
N ALA A 253 17.26 5.47 6.72
CA ALA A 253 16.01 6.22 6.65
C ALA A 253 15.46 6.60 8.03
N SER A 254 16.25 6.52 9.12
CA SER A 254 15.80 6.69 10.50
C SER A 254 15.13 8.05 10.80
N TYR A 255 15.37 9.07 9.98
CA TYR A 255 14.74 10.40 10.14
C TYR A 255 13.62 10.68 9.12
N ILE A 256 13.14 9.64 8.39
CA ILE A 256 12.07 9.75 7.40
C ILE A 256 10.79 9.16 7.99
N THR A 257 9.80 10.01 8.27
CA THR A 257 8.46 9.63 8.76
C THR A 257 7.43 10.67 8.37
N GLY A 258 6.14 10.33 8.36
CA GLY A 258 5.03 11.25 8.11
C GLY A 258 5.03 11.86 6.71
N CYS A 259 5.56 11.16 5.73
CA CYS A 259 5.66 11.67 4.36
C CYS A 259 5.37 10.57 3.33
N ASP A 260 5.21 11.00 2.07
CA ASP A 260 5.03 10.11 0.92
C ASP A 260 6.25 10.16 0.00
N ILE A 261 6.75 9.00 -0.38
CA ILE A 261 7.87 8.87 -1.32
C ILE A 261 7.33 8.41 -2.68
N ARG A 262 7.38 9.27 -3.67
CA ARG A 262 6.98 8.94 -5.04
C ARG A 262 8.08 8.17 -5.76
N VAL A 263 7.71 7.00 -6.29
CA VAL A 263 8.58 6.13 -7.11
C VAL A 263 7.87 5.94 -8.45
N ASP A 264 7.86 6.98 -9.26
CA ASP A 264 6.96 7.15 -10.40
C ASP A 264 7.65 7.53 -11.73
N GLY A 265 8.97 7.49 -11.78
CA GLY A 265 9.72 7.90 -12.96
C GLY A 265 9.52 9.39 -13.34
N GLY A 266 8.96 10.20 -12.43
CA GLY A 266 8.66 11.62 -12.64
C GLY A 266 7.25 11.88 -13.22
N ALA A 267 6.35 10.88 -13.23
CA ALA A 267 5.01 10.99 -13.81
C ALA A 267 4.20 12.17 -13.24
N VAL A 268 4.16 12.31 -11.91
CA VAL A 268 3.43 13.42 -11.27
C VAL A 268 4.02 14.78 -11.64
N ALA A 269 5.34 14.88 -11.72
CA ALA A 269 6.00 16.13 -12.10
C ALA A 269 5.67 16.51 -13.56
N ALA A 270 5.74 15.56 -14.49
CA ALA A 270 5.41 15.77 -15.87
C ALA A 270 3.94 16.20 -16.06
N MET A 271 3.00 15.51 -15.41
CA MET A 271 1.57 15.83 -15.52
C MET A 271 1.18 17.16 -14.88
N ARG A 272 1.86 17.58 -13.80
CA ARG A 272 1.64 18.90 -13.20
C ARG A 272 2.37 20.01 -13.98
N GLY A 273 3.56 19.73 -14.50
CA GLY A 273 4.37 20.67 -15.27
C GLY A 273 3.75 21.03 -16.63
N ALA A 274 2.94 20.17 -17.21
CA ALA A 274 2.19 20.48 -18.43
C ALA A 274 1.10 21.59 -18.24
N ASN A 275 0.86 21.98 -16.98
CA ASN A 275 -0.10 23.04 -16.61
C ASN A 275 0.59 24.31 -16.07
N PHE A 276 1.92 24.44 -16.23
CA PHE A 276 2.69 25.65 -15.91
C PHE A 276 3.02 26.44 -17.16
#